data_26949305119ce2dc02793e1be731165f
#
_entry.id   26949305119ce2dc02793e1be731165f
#
_cell.length_a   1.000
_cell.length_b   1.000
_cell.length_c   1.000
_cell.angle_alpha   90.00
_cell.angle_beta   90.00
_cell.angle_gamma   90.00
#
_symmetry.space_group_name_H-M   'P 1'
#
loop_
_entity.id
_entity.type
_entity.pdbx_description
1 polymer ?
#
loop_
_entity_poly.entity_id
_entity_poly.type
_entity_poly.pdbx_seq_one_letter_code
_entity_poly.pdbx_strand_id
1 'polypeptide(L)'
;MASWRSGTQKQYNMYLRKWFQYCNQEQINSFQATIGNVTDFLTHLFELGLTYSALNTARSALSAIGIIIDGFTIGAHPLVIRFLKGVYNLKPPKSRYCDTWNVSDVLKFLKTLTPVTEISLKLLTLKLAMLIALTTASRSQNLHLLSIRNMRKESCKYVMFYSGLLKHSRRGKVTPHIELHAYTLDNRLCVYNTLTEYLSRTKDLRGNQECLFISYIKPFGPVSSNTISRWIRTVMFSSGIDCSKYKAHSVRSASTSKANVNNVPISDILKVAGWTNAVTFAHFYNKTVKDAGAEFSSAILSTTET
;
A
#
# COMPACT_ATOMS: atom_id res chain seq x y z
N MET A 1 -15.09 -17.55 11.81
CA MET A 1 -14.89 -16.34 10.95
C MET A 1 -13.94 -15.31 11.56
N ALA A 2 -13.69 -15.30 12.84
CA ALA A 2 -12.74 -14.37 13.51
C ALA A 2 -11.25 -14.59 13.12
N SER A 3 -10.90 -15.72 12.49
CA SER A 3 -9.55 -16.00 12.01
C SER A 3 -9.12 -15.13 10.81
N TRP A 4 -10.08 -14.54 10.07
CA TRP A 4 -9.79 -13.71 8.91
C TRP A 4 -9.84 -12.23 9.26
N ARG A 5 -8.92 -11.46 8.70
CA ARG A 5 -8.99 -10.00 8.77
C ARG A 5 -10.20 -9.48 8.01
N SER A 6 -10.77 -8.37 8.47
CA SER A 6 -11.98 -7.77 7.89
C SER A 6 -11.89 -7.55 6.36
N GLY A 7 -10.74 -7.15 5.85
CA GLY A 7 -10.52 -7.00 4.41
C GLY A 7 -10.57 -8.31 3.64
N THR A 8 -9.95 -9.38 4.18
CA THR A 8 -10.00 -10.73 3.60
C THR A 8 -11.43 -11.28 3.65
N GLN A 9 -12.11 -11.09 4.78
CA GLN A 9 -13.50 -11.51 4.95
C GLN A 9 -14.43 -10.86 3.92
N LYS A 10 -14.30 -9.54 3.69
CA LYS A 10 -15.10 -8.83 2.67
C LYS A 10 -14.84 -9.38 1.27
N GLN A 11 -13.57 -9.62 0.90
CA GLN A 11 -13.20 -10.17 -0.41
C GLN A 11 -13.73 -11.61 -0.59
N TYR A 12 -13.55 -12.47 0.41
CA TYR A 12 -13.99 -13.85 0.34
C TYR A 12 -15.52 -13.95 0.31
N ASN A 13 -16.23 -13.19 1.13
CA ASN A 13 -17.69 -13.17 1.12
C ASN A 13 -18.28 -12.81 -0.23
N MET A 14 -17.62 -11.93 -1.00
CA MET A 14 -18.07 -11.59 -2.35
C MET A 14 -18.03 -12.82 -3.28
N TYR A 15 -16.93 -13.59 -3.26
CA TYR A 15 -16.80 -14.77 -4.12
C TYR A 15 -17.60 -15.96 -3.61
N LEU A 16 -17.73 -16.12 -2.29
CA LEU A 16 -18.59 -17.14 -1.72
C LEU A 16 -20.06 -16.92 -2.07
N ARG A 17 -20.54 -15.66 -2.03
CA ARG A 17 -21.90 -15.35 -2.49
C ARG A 17 -22.08 -15.70 -3.97
N LYS A 18 -21.14 -15.39 -4.85
CA LYS A 18 -21.18 -15.77 -6.27
C LYS A 18 -21.19 -17.29 -6.46
N TRP A 19 -20.39 -18.02 -5.65
CA TRP A 19 -20.37 -19.47 -5.64
C TRP A 19 -21.73 -20.07 -5.27
N PHE A 20 -22.31 -19.64 -4.16
CA PHE A 20 -23.63 -20.12 -3.75
C PHE A 20 -24.73 -19.77 -4.74
N GLN A 21 -24.70 -18.61 -5.37
CA GLN A 21 -25.63 -18.22 -6.43
C GLN A 21 -25.48 -19.13 -7.65
N TYR A 22 -24.26 -19.37 -8.10
CA TYR A 22 -23.96 -20.27 -9.21
C TYR A 22 -24.44 -21.70 -8.91
N CYS A 23 -24.10 -22.25 -7.75
CA CYS A 23 -24.54 -23.59 -7.37
C CYS A 23 -26.08 -23.71 -7.32
N ASN A 24 -26.76 -22.68 -6.86
CA ASN A 24 -28.22 -22.66 -6.81
C ASN A 24 -28.84 -22.64 -8.24
N GLN A 25 -28.26 -21.90 -9.18
CA GLN A 25 -28.66 -21.82 -10.56
C GLN A 25 -28.46 -23.16 -11.29
N GLU A 26 -27.32 -23.81 -11.06
CA GLU A 26 -26.96 -25.09 -11.66
C GLU A 26 -27.47 -26.31 -10.88
N GLN A 27 -28.27 -26.10 -9.82
CA GLN A 27 -28.81 -27.16 -8.93
C GLN A 27 -27.72 -28.05 -8.30
N ILE A 28 -26.56 -27.48 -7.97
CA ILE A 28 -25.41 -28.15 -7.38
C ILE A 28 -25.43 -27.96 -5.85
N ASN A 29 -25.16 -29.02 -5.10
CA ASN A 29 -24.89 -28.87 -3.66
C ASN A 29 -23.54 -28.18 -3.47
N SER A 30 -23.56 -26.95 -2.96
CA SER A 30 -22.36 -26.09 -2.83
C SER A 30 -21.27 -26.66 -1.92
N PHE A 31 -21.58 -27.61 -1.03
CA PHE A 31 -20.63 -28.28 -0.15
C PHE A 31 -20.21 -29.68 -0.63
N GLN A 32 -20.87 -30.23 -1.64
CA GLN A 32 -20.58 -31.53 -2.24
C GLN A 32 -20.28 -31.42 -3.74
N ALA A 33 -19.81 -30.24 -4.15
CA ALA A 33 -19.47 -29.97 -5.53
C ALA A 33 -18.28 -30.82 -6.00
N THR A 34 -18.31 -31.27 -7.25
CA THR A 34 -17.18 -31.92 -7.92
C THR A 34 -16.13 -30.92 -8.35
N ILE A 35 -14.94 -31.41 -8.71
CA ILE A 35 -13.90 -30.53 -9.24
C ILE A 35 -14.31 -29.93 -10.61
N GLY A 36 -15.12 -30.63 -11.40
CA GLY A 36 -15.76 -30.12 -12.61
C GLY A 36 -16.58 -28.87 -12.31
N ASN A 37 -17.51 -28.95 -11.35
CA ASN A 37 -18.35 -27.80 -10.97
C ASN A 37 -17.51 -26.59 -10.52
N VAL A 38 -16.39 -26.82 -9.81
CA VAL A 38 -15.49 -25.75 -9.40
C VAL A 38 -14.78 -25.10 -10.59
N THR A 39 -14.29 -25.91 -11.53
CA THR A 39 -13.63 -25.39 -12.74
C THR A 39 -14.61 -24.66 -13.65
N ASP A 40 -15.84 -25.14 -13.78
CA ASP A 40 -16.91 -24.50 -14.57
C ASP A 40 -17.28 -23.13 -13.95
N PHE A 41 -17.41 -23.05 -12.63
CA PHE A 41 -17.61 -21.78 -11.94
C PHE A 41 -16.45 -20.80 -12.18
N LEU A 42 -15.20 -21.26 -12.10
CA LEU A 42 -14.04 -20.40 -12.36
C LEU A 42 -13.98 -19.97 -13.83
N THR A 43 -14.39 -20.84 -14.76
CA THR A 43 -14.52 -20.54 -16.19
C THR A 43 -15.60 -19.48 -16.41
N HIS A 44 -16.77 -19.64 -15.82
CA HIS A 44 -17.84 -18.65 -15.85
C HIS A 44 -17.36 -17.27 -15.37
N LEU A 45 -16.62 -17.22 -14.26
CA LEU A 45 -16.03 -15.96 -13.77
C LEU A 45 -15.01 -15.38 -14.77
N PHE A 46 -14.22 -16.22 -15.45
CA PHE A 46 -13.26 -15.77 -16.47
C PHE A 46 -13.97 -15.18 -17.70
N GLU A 47 -15.04 -15.81 -18.18
CA GLU A 47 -15.88 -15.34 -19.28
C GLU A 47 -16.60 -14.03 -18.96
N LEU A 48 -16.97 -13.81 -17.69
CA LEU A 48 -17.42 -12.51 -17.17
C LEU A 48 -16.31 -11.43 -17.14
N GLY A 49 -15.11 -11.76 -17.64
CA GLY A 49 -14.00 -10.82 -17.79
C GLY A 49 -13.12 -10.64 -16.54
N LEU A 50 -13.29 -11.47 -15.51
CA LEU A 50 -12.46 -11.36 -14.31
C LEU A 50 -10.98 -11.63 -14.63
N THR A 51 -10.10 -10.88 -13.94
CA THR A 51 -8.66 -11.01 -14.11
C THR A 51 -8.10 -12.22 -13.36
N TYR A 52 -6.90 -12.68 -13.73
CA TYR A 52 -6.16 -13.71 -13.00
C TYR A 52 -6.13 -13.47 -11.47
N SER A 53 -5.87 -12.26 -11.04
CA SER A 53 -5.84 -11.91 -9.60
C SER A 53 -7.20 -12.11 -8.92
N ALA A 54 -8.29 -11.79 -9.61
CA ALA A 54 -9.65 -11.96 -9.13
C ALA A 54 -10.01 -13.45 -9.00
N LEU A 55 -9.69 -14.24 -10.02
CA LEU A 55 -9.89 -15.69 -10.03
C LEU A 55 -9.05 -16.40 -8.95
N ASN A 56 -7.81 -15.98 -8.75
CA ASN A 56 -6.98 -16.49 -7.67
C ASN A 56 -7.54 -16.16 -6.27
N THR A 57 -8.23 -15.02 -6.13
CA THR A 57 -8.95 -14.68 -4.89
C THR A 57 -10.20 -15.56 -4.73
N ALA A 58 -10.95 -15.82 -5.81
CA ALA A 58 -12.08 -16.75 -5.80
C ALA A 58 -11.64 -18.16 -5.39
N ARG A 59 -10.56 -18.69 -5.99
CA ARG A 59 -9.94 -19.94 -5.59
C ARG A 59 -9.63 -19.99 -4.09
N SER A 60 -9.01 -18.94 -3.57
CA SER A 60 -8.64 -18.85 -2.16
C SER A 60 -9.87 -18.80 -1.25
N ALA A 61 -10.94 -18.13 -1.68
CA ALA A 61 -12.20 -18.08 -0.96
C ALA A 61 -12.86 -19.46 -0.88
N LEU A 62 -12.91 -20.19 -2.00
CA LEU A 62 -13.45 -21.56 -2.05
C LEU A 62 -12.63 -22.53 -1.19
N SER A 63 -11.30 -22.43 -1.22
CA SER A 63 -10.45 -23.26 -0.33
C SER A 63 -10.71 -23.00 1.14
N ALA A 64 -11.09 -21.77 1.48
CA ALA A 64 -11.26 -21.36 2.89
C ALA A 64 -12.57 -21.88 3.52
N ILE A 65 -13.51 -22.41 2.75
CA ILE A 65 -14.71 -23.11 3.28
C ILE A 65 -14.44 -24.58 3.65
N GLY A 66 -13.24 -25.09 3.38
CA GLY A 66 -12.79 -26.38 3.88
C GLY A 66 -13.26 -27.61 3.09
N ILE A 67 -13.81 -27.42 1.90
CA ILE A 67 -14.20 -28.55 1.03
C ILE A 67 -12.94 -29.27 0.54
N ILE A 68 -12.93 -30.59 0.72
CA ILE A 68 -11.89 -31.50 0.24
C ILE A 68 -12.45 -32.29 -0.94
N ILE A 69 -11.75 -32.28 -2.07
CA ILE A 69 -12.08 -33.04 -3.28
C ILE A 69 -10.82 -33.84 -3.67
N ASP A 70 -10.95 -35.13 -3.88
CA ASP A 70 -9.86 -36.05 -4.24
C ASP A 70 -8.63 -35.92 -3.31
N GLY A 71 -8.86 -35.70 -2.01
CA GLY A 71 -7.82 -35.52 -1.00
C GLY A 71 -7.16 -34.12 -0.96
N PHE A 72 -7.58 -33.18 -1.80
CA PHE A 72 -7.03 -31.82 -1.88
C PHE A 72 -8.06 -30.78 -1.43
N THR A 73 -7.58 -29.70 -0.81
CA THR A 73 -8.40 -28.49 -0.75
C THR A 73 -8.58 -27.93 -2.17
N ILE A 74 -9.71 -27.27 -2.45
CA ILE A 74 -10.02 -26.73 -3.80
C ILE A 74 -8.81 -25.97 -4.40
N GLY A 75 -8.17 -25.12 -3.64
CA GLY A 75 -7.06 -24.30 -4.15
C GLY A 75 -5.74 -25.05 -4.38
N ALA A 76 -5.59 -26.25 -3.79
CA ALA A 76 -4.42 -27.09 -3.98
C ALA A 76 -4.68 -28.21 -5.02
N HIS A 77 -5.90 -28.33 -5.52
CA HIS A 77 -6.25 -29.35 -6.47
C HIS A 77 -5.49 -29.14 -7.82
N PRO A 78 -4.86 -30.19 -8.39
CA PRO A 78 -4.03 -30.07 -9.62
C PRO A 78 -4.74 -29.43 -10.79
N LEU A 79 -6.03 -29.75 -11.02
CA LEU A 79 -6.83 -29.19 -12.11
C LEU A 79 -7.08 -27.68 -11.93
N VAL A 80 -7.35 -27.22 -10.71
CA VAL A 80 -7.53 -25.79 -10.42
C VAL A 80 -6.23 -25.02 -10.60
N ILE A 81 -5.10 -25.59 -10.18
CA ILE A 81 -3.77 -25.02 -10.42
C ILE A 81 -3.49 -24.91 -11.91
N ARG A 82 -3.78 -25.98 -12.68
CA ARG A 82 -3.60 -26.00 -14.13
C ARG A 82 -4.53 -24.99 -14.83
N PHE A 83 -5.79 -24.91 -14.43
CA PHE A 83 -6.73 -23.91 -14.92
C PHE A 83 -6.18 -22.48 -14.74
N LEU A 84 -5.75 -22.13 -13.54
CA LEU A 84 -5.19 -20.79 -13.27
C LEU A 84 -3.92 -20.51 -14.06
N LYS A 85 -3.08 -21.53 -14.32
CA LYS A 85 -1.94 -21.38 -15.22
C LYS A 85 -2.38 -21.08 -16.65
N GLY A 86 -3.43 -21.73 -17.13
CA GLY A 86 -4.06 -21.43 -18.43
C GLY A 86 -4.56 -19.98 -18.49
N VAL A 87 -5.31 -19.54 -17.48
CA VAL A 87 -5.78 -18.15 -17.36
C VAL A 87 -4.63 -17.15 -17.37
N TYR A 88 -3.52 -17.45 -16.65
CA TYR A 88 -2.33 -16.61 -16.66
C TYR A 88 -1.72 -16.50 -18.06
N ASN A 89 -1.64 -17.58 -18.81
CA ASN A 89 -1.08 -17.59 -20.16
C ASN A 89 -1.98 -16.81 -21.15
N LEU A 90 -3.30 -16.96 -21.03
CA LEU A 90 -4.26 -16.24 -21.89
C LEU A 90 -4.38 -14.75 -21.56
N LYS A 91 -4.33 -14.41 -20.27
CA LYS A 91 -4.51 -13.02 -19.79
C LYS A 91 -3.55 -12.71 -18.65
N PRO A 92 -2.24 -12.54 -18.94
CA PRO A 92 -1.25 -12.28 -17.91
C PRO A 92 -1.53 -10.97 -17.18
N PRO A 93 -1.35 -10.92 -15.86
CA PRO A 93 -1.57 -9.70 -15.09
C PRO A 93 -0.53 -8.65 -15.49
N LYS A 94 -0.98 -7.52 -16.01
CA LYS A 94 -0.11 -6.39 -16.32
C LYS A 94 0.29 -5.65 -15.04
N SER A 95 1.57 -5.29 -14.92
CA SER A 95 2.03 -4.38 -13.87
C SER A 95 1.29 -3.05 -14.00
N ARG A 96 0.77 -2.53 -12.90
CA ARG A 96 0.06 -1.23 -12.90
C ARG A 96 0.98 -0.08 -13.30
N TYR A 97 2.25 -0.16 -12.95
CA TYR A 97 3.29 0.83 -13.25
C TYR A 97 4.56 0.10 -13.67
N CYS A 98 5.16 0.51 -14.77
CA CYS A 98 6.50 0.07 -15.20
C CYS A 98 7.58 0.98 -14.61
N ASP A 99 7.22 2.23 -14.32
CA ASP A 99 8.06 3.32 -13.84
C ASP A 99 7.52 3.94 -12.54
N THR A 100 8.23 4.90 -11.98
CA THR A 100 7.78 5.71 -10.86
C THR A 100 8.05 7.19 -11.11
N TRP A 101 7.35 8.05 -10.37
CA TRP A 101 7.54 9.49 -10.44
C TRP A 101 8.73 9.96 -9.61
N ASN A 102 9.26 11.13 -9.94
CA ASN A 102 10.42 11.71 -9.26
C ASN A 102 10.01 12.33 -7.91
N VAL A 103 10.52 11.78 -6.81
CA VAL A 103 10.28 12.29 -5.46
C VAL A 103 10.73 13.75 -5.30
N SER A 104 11.73 14.19 -6.09
CA SER A 104 12.24 15.56 -5.99
C SER A 104 11.18 16.61 -6.30
N ASP A 105 10.21 16.34 -7.18
CA ASP A 105 9.15 17.29 -7.53
C ASP A 105 8.21 17.50 -6.34
N VAL A 106 7.87 16.42 -5.63
CA VAL A 106 7.10 16.52 -4.38
C VAL A 106 7.90 17.24 -3.30
N LEU A 107 9.20 16.97 -3.15
CA LEU A 107 10.03 17.66 -2.17
C LEU A 107 10.13 19.17 -2.48
N LYS A 108 10.26 19.58 -3.75
CA LYS A 108 10.21 20.99 -4.15
C LYS A 108 8.92 21.66 -3.70
N PHE A 109 7.77 21.04 -3.96
CA PHE A 109 6.49 21.57 -3.50
C PHE A 109 6.40 21.63 -1.97
N LEU A 110 6.82 20.59 -1.24
CA LEU A 110 6.77 20.60 0.23
C LEU A 110 7.66 21.69 0.84
N LYS A 111 8.75 22.07 0.18
CA LYS A 111 9.61 23.19 0.60
C LYS A 111 8.89 24.54 0.51
N THR A 112 7.95 24.74 -0.40
CA THR A 112 7.17 25.99 -0.48
C THR A 112 6.18 26.15 0.67
N LEU A 113 5.82 25.05 1.34
CA LEU A 113 4.95 25.04 2.51
C LEU A 113 5.74 25.35 3.79
N THR A 114 6.27 26.57 3.87
CA THR A 114 7.13 27.04 4.98
C THR A 114 6.93 28.55 5.20
N PRO A 115 7.07 29.06 6.44
CA PRO A 115 7.30 28.32 7.68
C PRO A 115 6.06 27.51 8.11
N VAL A 116 6.28 26.38 8.79
CA VAL A 116 5.18 25.47 9.20
C VAL A 116 4.23 26.10 10.22
N THR A 117 4.66 27.12 10.93
CA THR A 117 3.88 27.90 11.90
C THR A 117 2.83 28.78 11.24
N GLU A 118 3.03 29.20 9.99
CA GLU A 118 2.17 30.17 9.29
C GLU A 118 1.19 29.53 8.29
N ILE A 119 1.53 28.34 7.81
CA ILE A 119 0.62 27.65 6.85
C ILE A 119 -0.66 27.19 7.54
N SER A 120 -1.75 27.08 6.78
CA SER A 120 -3.04 26.58 7.30
C SER A 120 -2.92 25.18 7.87
N LEU A 121 -3.79 24.81 8.83
CA LEU A 121 -3.85 23.45 9.38
C LEU A 121 -4.03 22.39 8.30
N LYS A 122 -4.79 22.70 7.24
CA LYS A 122 -4.93 21.82 6.06
C LYS A 122 -3.57 21.55 5.41
N LEU A 123 -2.81 22.58 5.07
CA LEU A 123 -1.52 22.44 4.41
C LEU A 123 -0.49 21.74 5.31
N LEU A 124 -0.49 22.05 6.61
CA LEU A 124 0.35 21.39 7.59
C LEU A 124 0.05 19.88 7.68
N THR A 125 -1.24 19.51 7.70
CA THR A 125 -1.68 18.10 7.72
C THR A 125 -1.26 17.37 6.45
N LEU A 126 -1.45 17.98 5.28
CA LEU A 126 -1.06 17.42 3.99
C LEU A 126 0.46 17.22 3.91
N LYS A 127 1.24 18.22 4.34
CA LYS A 127 2.69 18.17 4.40
C LYS A 127 3.17 17.03 5.30
N LEU A 128 2.66 16.95 6.52
CA LEU A 128 3.01 15.92 7.47
C LEU A 128 2.68 14.51 6.94
N ALA A 129 1.49 14.31 6.39
CA ALA A 129 1.08 13.02 5.85
C ALA A 129 2.01 12.54 4.72
N MET A 130 2.40 13.46 3.82
CA MET A 130 3.32 13.14 2.72
C MET A 130 4.74 12.89 3.23
N LEU A 131 5.26 13.70 4.14
CA LEU A 131 6.59 13.51 4.72
C LEU A 131 6.70 12.15 5.42
N ILE A 132 5.73 11.78 6.25
CA ILE A 132 5.72 10.46 6.90
C ILE A 132 5.64 9.34 5.84
N ALA A 133 4.76 9.47 4.84
CA ALA A 133 4.63 8.47 3.79
C ALA A 133 5.95 8.25 3.01
N LEU A 134 6.67 9.33 2.71
CA LEU A 134 7.96 9.28 2.00
C LEU A 134 9.08 8.71 2.87
N THR A 135 9.24 9.21 4.10
CA THR A 135 10.38 8.85 4.97
C THR A 135 10.28 7.45 5.57
N THR A 136 9.06 6.90 5.66
CA THR A 136 8.82 5.56 6.21
C THR A 136 8.32 4.55 5.18
N ALA A 137 8.22 4.93 3.92
CA ALA A 137 7.62 4.13 2.85
C ALA A 137 6.26 3.54 3.26
N SER A 138 5.48 4.23 4.08
CA SER A 138 4.25 3.73 4.69
C SER A 138 3.05 3.78 3.73
N ARG A 139 2.13 2.85 3.92
CA ARG A 139 0.81 2.88 3.25
C ARG A 139 -0.13 3.81 4.01
N SER A 140 -1.11 4.40 3.33
CA SER A 140 -2.16 5.21 3.98
C SER A 140 -2.89 4.46 5.11
N GLN A 141 -3.03 3.13 5.01
CA GLN A 141 -3.54 2.30 6.10
C GLN A 141 -2.62 2.31 7.33
N ASN A 142 -1.31 2.32 7.13
CA ASN A 142 -0.37 2.38 8.25
C ASN A 142 -0.44 3.76 8.91
N LEU A 143 -0.48 4.85 8.11
CA LEU A 143 -0.62 6.21 8.64
C LEU A 143 -1.91 6.38 9.45
N HIS A 144 -3.01 5.79 8.98
CA HIS A 144 -4.29 5.79 9.70
C HIS A 144 -4.22 5.15 11.09
N LEU A 145 -3.37 4.13 11.25
CA LEU A 145 -3.20 3.41 12.52
C LEU A 145 -2.15 4.03 13.45
N LEU A 146 -1.48 5.12 13.06
CA LEU A 146 -0.55 5.81 13.97
C LEU A 146 -1.31 6.44 15.13
N SER A 147 -0.78 6.23 16.34
CA SER A 147 -1.36 6.73 17.59
C SER A 147 -0.38 7.61 18.34
N ILE A 148 -0.89 8.64 18.98
CA ILE A 148 -0.12 9.49 19.89
C ILE A 148 -0.06 8.94 21.31
N ARG A 149 -0.88 7.93 21.65
CA ARG A 149 -1.02 7.39 23.01
C ARG A 149 0.31 6.94 23.61
N ASN A 150 1.08 6.16 22.84
CA ASN A 150 2.35 5.59 23.28
C ASN A 150 3.53 6.20 22.53
N MET A 151 3.34 7.40 21.99
CA MET A 151 4.40 8.13 21.30
C MET A 151 5.49 8.53 22.27
N ARG A 152 6.76 8.36 21.87
CA ARG A 152 7.92 8.83 22.61
C ARG A 152 8.58 9.95 21.81
N LYS A 153 8.80 11.07 22.48
CA LYS A 153 9.58 12.19 21.94
C LYS A 153 10.99 12.11 22.51
N GLU A 154 11.95 11.99 21.63
CA GLU A 154 13.39 12.06 21.96
C GLU A 154 13.98 13.35 21.38
N SER A 155 15.24 13.65 21.68
CA SER A 155 15.89 14.91 21.25
C SER A 155 15.90 15.11 19.74
N CYS A 156 16.06 14.02 18.96
CA CYS A 156 16.19 14.07 17.50
C CYS A 156 15.20 13.19 16.74
N LYS A 157 14.26 12.51 17.41
CA LYS A 157 13.27 11.68 16.76
C LYS A 157 11.99 11.53 17.58
N TYR A 158 10.90 11.18 16.88
CA TYR A 158 9.70 10.62 17.47
C TYR A 158 9.64 9.12 17.18
N VAL A 159 9.33 8.32 18.19
CA VAL A 159 8.99 6.90 18.05
C VAL A 159 7.50 6.76 18.18
N MET A 160 6.83 6.23 17.13
CA MET A 160 5.38 6.11 17.08
C MET A 160 4.95 4.68 16.88
N PHE A 161 3.90 4.29 17.58
CA PHE A 161 3.31 2.96 17.56
C PHE A 161 1.96 2.98 16.84
N TYR A 162 1.53 1.81 16.42
CA TYR A 162 0.24 1.62 15.75
C TYR A 162 -0.82 1.17 16.74
N SER A 163 -2.02 1.72 16.63
CA SER A 163 -3.19 1.36 17.45
C SER A 163 -3.83 0.02 17.06
N GLY A 164 -3.37 -0.60 15.97
CA GLY A 164 -3.94 -1.84 15.46
C GLY A 164 -2.98 -2.69 14.65
N LEU A 165 -3.46 -3.83 14.18
CA LEU A 165 -2.66 -4.78 13.42
C LEU A 165 -2.38 -4.29 12.00
N LEU A 166 -1.12 -4.23 11.64
CA LEU A 166 -0.67 -3.98 10.27
C LEU A 166 -0.84 -5.23 9.40
N LYS A 167 -0.83 -5.06 8.07
CA LYS A 167 -0.90 -6.18 7.12
C LYS A 167 0.12 -7.31 7.40
N HIS A 168 1.27 -6.95 7.97
CA HIS A 168 2.37 -7.88 8.27
C HIS A 168 2.45 -8.32 9.74
N SER A 169 1.56 -7.81 10.62
CA SER A 169 1.55 -8.24 12.02
C SER A 169 1.21 -9.72 12.11
N ARG A 170 2.01 -10.48 12.85
CA ARG A 170 1.85 -11.91 13.10
C ARG A 170 2.06 -12.20 14.57
N ARG A 171 1.40 -13.24 15.07
CA ARG A 171 1.62 -13.74 16.44
C ARG A 171 3.09 -14.04 16.68
N GLY A 172 3.65 -13.64 17.81
CA GLY A 172 5.06 -13.85 18.18
C GLY A 172 6.08 -12.89 17.53
N LYS A 173 5.65 -11.91 16.72
CA LYS A 173 6.54 -10.86 16.22
C LYS A 173 6.39 -9.57 17.03
N VAL A 174 7.53 -8.87 17.19
CA VAL A 174 7.58 -7.54 17.84
C VAL A 174 6.58 -6.60 17.18
N THR A 175 5.90 -5.80 18.00
CA THR A 175 4.98 -4.75 17.54
C THR A 175 5.76 -3.74 16.67
N PRO A 176 5.40 -3.58 15.41
CA PRO A 176 6.09 -2.63 14.54
C PRO A 176 5.85 -1.20 15.02
N HIS A 177 6.87 -0.37 14.89
CA HIS A 177 6.83 1.07 15.15
C HIS A 177 7.50 1.81 14.00
N ILE A 178 7.37 3.12 13.96
CA ILE A 178 8.13 3.99 13.06
C ILE A 178 8.94 4.99 13.86
N GLU A 179 10.08 5.37 13.32
CA GLU A 179 10.92 6.46 13.81
C GLU A 179 10.90 7.61 12.82
N LEU A 180 10.63 8.81 13.31
CA LEU A 180 10.57 10.05 12.54
C LEU A 180 11.70 10.93 12.97
N HIS A 181 12.83 10.84 12.29
CA HIS A 181 14.07 11.53 12.64
C HIS A 181 14.02 13.01 12.23
N ALA A 182 14.66 13.86 13.04
CA ALA A 182 14.90 15.24 12.67
C ALA A 182 15.82 15.30 11.44
N TYR A 183 15.50 16.19 10.50
CA TYR A 183 16.29 16.43 9.31
C TYR A 183 16.91 17.82 9.39
N THR A 184 18.19 17.88 9.73
CA THR A 184 18.92 19.14 10.03
C THR A 184 19.45 19.83 8.78
N LEU A 185 19.64 19.10 7.67
CA LEU A 185 20.17 19.66 6.41
C LEU A 185 19.21 20.63 5.73
N ASP A 186 17.90 20.43 5.88
CA ASP A 186 16.88 21.34 5.37
C ASP A 186 15.63 21.29 6.26
N ASN A 187 15.52 22.29 7.11
CA ASN A 187 14.42 22.38 8.08
C ASN A 187 13.03 22.40 7.43
N ARG A 188 12.93 22.86 6.18
CA ARG A 188 11.67 22.89 5.40
C ARG A 188 11.13 21.50 5.14
N LEU A 189 11.97 20.45 5.17
CA LEU A 189 11.60 19.05 4.98
C LEU A 189 11.67 18.22 6.26
N CYS A 190 11.90 18.87 7.43
CA CYS A 190 12.04 18.19 8.71
C CYS A 190 10.67 17.63 9.17
N VAL A 191 10.52 16.31 9.14
CA VAL A 191 9.31 15.64 9.61
C VAL A 191 9.11 15.80 11.11
N TYR A 192 10.20 15.82 11.88
CA TYR A 192 10.17 16.04 13.33
C TYR A 192 9.55 17.39 13.69
N ASN A 193 10.01 18.47 13.08
CA ASN A 193 9.50 19.82 13.33
C ASN A 193 8.06 19.98 12.81
N THR A 194 7.76 19.42 11.65
CA THR A 194 6.40 19.42 11.09
C THR A 194 5.43 18.68 12.02
N LEU A 195 5.85 17.54 12.59
CA LEU A 195 5.06 16.78 13.56
C LEU A 195 4.88 17.55 14.87
N THR A 196 5.94 18.17 15.38
CA THR A 196 5.89 18.98 16.62
C THR A 196 4.85 20.09 16.47
N GLU A 197 4.89 20.83 15.38
CA GLU A 197 3.93 21.91 15.09
C GLU A 197 2.50 21.36 14.93
N TYR A 198 2.34 20.26 14.20
CA TYR A 198 1.04 19.64 14.03
C TYR A 198 0.42 19.19 15.37
N LEU A 199 1.21 18.59 16.25
CA LEU A 199 0.74 18.16 17.57
C LEU A 199 0.36 19.36 18.44
N SER A 200 1.16 20.44 18.42
CA SER A 200 0.86 21.68 19.14
C SER A 200 -0.47 22.26 18.68
N ARG A 201 -0.68 22.45 17.37
CA ARG A 201 -1.89 23.08 16.81
C ARG A 201 -3.13 22.20 16.89
N THR A 202 -2.97 20.90 17.04
CA THR A 202 -4.11 19.97 17.16
C THR A 202 -4.42 19.58 18.59
N LYS A 203 -3.65 20.02 19.57
CA LYS A 203 -3.80 19.62 20.98
C LYS A 203 -5.22 19.80 21.49
N ASP A 204 -5.76 20.99 21.36
CA ASP A 204 -7.11 21.34 21.85
C ASP A 204 -8.23 20.89 20.88
N LEU A 205 -7.88 20.72 19.59
CA LEU A 205 -8.86 20.33 18.57
C LEU A 205 -9.23 18.85 18.61
N ARG A 206 -8.30 17.99 19.06
CA ARG A 206 -8.47 16.52 19.01
C ARG A 206 -9.31 15.92 20.13
N GLY A 207 -9.61 16.68 21.19
CA GLY A 207 -10.27 16.12 22.36
C GLY A 207 -9.60 14.84 22.85
N ASN A 208 -10.34 13.77 23.01
CA ASN A 208 -9.86 12.46 23.47
C ASN A 208 -9.34 11.55 22.33
N GLN A 209 -9.14 12.09 21.11
CA GLN A 209 -8.69 11.27 19.98
C GLN A 209 -7.21 10.93 20.09
N GLU A 210 -6.91 9.62 20.15
CA GLU A 210 -5.54 9.10 20.25
C GLU A 210 -4.88 8.87 18.87
N CYS A 211 -5.65 8.91 17.77
CA CYS A 211 -5.08 8.78 16.41
C CYS A 211 -4.20 9.98 16.07
N LEU A 212 -3.09 9.77 15.36
CA LEU A 212 -2.23 10.86 14.93
C LEU A 212 -3.00 11.87 14.09
N PHE A 213 -3.63 11.39 13.01
CA PHE A 213 -4.32 12.25 12.06
C PHE A 213 -5.79 12.44 12.40
N ILE A 214 -6.18 13.70 12.60
CA ILE A 214 -7.56 14.14 12.71
C ILE A 214 -7.96 14.98 11.48
N SER A 215 -9.25 15.15 11.25
CA SER A 215 -9.76 16.07 10.24
C SER A 215 -9.27 17.49 10.52
N TYR A 216 -8.91 18.23 9.48
CA TYR A 216 -8.62 19.67 9.58
C TYR A 216 -9.88 20.53 9.43
N ILE A 217 -11.06 19.90 9.36
CA ILE A 217 -12.38 20.52 9.30
C ILE A 217 -13.16 20.03 10.53
N LYS A 218 -13.93 20.93 11.14
CA LYS A 218 -14.85 20.58 12.25
C LYS A 218 -15.74 19.40 11.86
N PRO A 219 -16.01 18.45 12.76
CA PRO A 219 -15.70 18.45 14.20
C PRO A 219 -14.29 17.93 14.57
N PHE A 220 -13.29 17.93 13.69
CA PHE A 220 -11.91 17.49 13.90
C PHE A 220 -11.76 16.00 14.34
N GLY A 221 -12.70 15.17 13.92
CA GLY A 221 -12.72 13.74 14.26
C GLY A 221 -11.62 12.93 13.56
N PRO A 222 -11.48 11.63 13.91
CA PRO A 222 -10.53 10.72 13.31
C PRO A 222 -10.83 10.53 11.82
N VAL A 223 -9.79 10.39 11.01
CA VAL A 223 -9.90 10.25 9.56
C VAL A 223 -9.66 8.81 9.10
N SER A 224 -10.31 8.39 8.03
CA SER A 224 -10.10 7.06 7.46
C SER A 224 -8.80 6.98 6.63
N SER A 225 -8.33 5.76 6.38
CA SER A 225 -7.20 5.51 5.46
C SER A 225 -7.47 6.06 4.04
N ASN A 226 -8.74 6.09 3.60
CA ASN A 226 -9.13 6.67 2.32
C ASN A 226 -8.99 8.19 2.32
N THR A 227 -9.27 8.85 3.43
CA THR A 227 -9.05 10.29 3.59
C THR A 227 -7.56 10.62 3.50
N ILE A 228 -6.70 9.88 4.21
CA ILE A 228 -5.24 10.04 4.13
C ILE A 228 -4.75 9.78 2.70
N SER A 229 -5.28 8.77 2.02
CA SER A 229 -4.96 8.47 0.62
C SER A 229 -5.32 9.64 -0.31
N ARG A 230 -6.46 10.33 -0.07
CA ARG A 230 -6.83 11.55 -0.81
C ARG A 230 -5.87 12.70 -0.52
N TRP A 231 -5.45 12.90 0.73
CA TRP A 231 -4.47 13.93 1.10
C TRP A 231 -3.14 13.74 0.39
N ILE A 232 -2.62 12.51 0.39
CA ILE A 232 -1.40 12.16 -0.35
C ILE A 232 -1.56 12.47 -1.84
N ARG A 233 -2.72 12.09 -2.45
CA ARG A 233 -3.00 12.42 -3.85
C ARG A 233 -3.09 13.92 -4.12
N THR A 234 -3.64 14.69 -3.19
CA THR A 234 -3.69 16.17 -3.30
C THR A 234 -2.27 16.73 -3.38
N VAL A 235 -1.37 16.28 -2.50
CA VAL A 235 0.04 16.72 -2.55
C VAL A 235 0.71 16.29 -3.85
N MET A 236 0.52 15.04 -4.30
CA MET A 236 1.06 14.57 -5.58
C MET A 236 0.59 15.44 -6.74
N PHE A 237 -0.71 15.73 -6.81
CA PHE A 237 -1.31 16.57 -7.85
C PHE A 237 -0.73 18.00 -7.81
N SER A 238 -0.66 18.62 -6.62
CA SER A 238 -0.07 19.95 -6.44
C SER A 238 1.42 20.00 -6.78
N SER A 239 2.08 18.85 -6.81
CA SER A 239 3.49 18.70 -7.20
C SER A 239 3.69 18.38 -8.68
N GLY A 240 2.61 18.39 -9.49
CA GLY A 240 2.67 18.07 -10.93
C GLY A 240 2.72 16.59 -11.26
N ILE A 241 2.48 15.69 -10.29
CA ILE A 241 2.47 14.25 -10.55
C ILE A 241 1.14 13.84 -11.21
N ASP A 242 1.22 13.10 -12.31
CA ASP A 242 0.04 12.56 -12.99
C ASP A 242 -0.74 11.57 -12.09
N CYS A 243 -1.81 12.06 -11.47
CA CYS A 243 -2.69 11.29 -10.61
C CYS A 243 -3.70 10.40 -11.37
N SER A 244 -3.77 10.46 -12.71
CA SER A 244 -4.51 9.50 -13.51
C SER A 244 -3.75 8.16 -13.53
N LYS A 245 -2.45 8.23 -13.75
CA LYS A 245 -1.51 7.10 -13.74
C LYS A 245 -1.17 6.66 -12.32
N TYR A 246 -0.68 7.56 -11.46
CA TYR A 246 -0.16 7.21 -10.13
C TYR A 246 -1.18 7.43 -9.02
N LYS A 247 -1.35 6.44 -8.16
CA LYS A 247 -2.23 6.50 -6.98
C LYS A 247 -1.39 6.71 -5.71
N ALA A 248 -2.02 7.09 -4.60
CA ALA A 248 -1.33 7.32 -3.32
C ALA A 248 -0.37 6.19 -2.92
N HIS A 249 -0.68 4.94 -3.26
CA HIS A 249 0.19 3.80 -2.96
C HIS A 249 1.55 3.85 -3.69
N SER A 250 1.63 4.55 -4.82
CA SER A 250 2.89 4.68 -5.58
C SER A 250 3.98 5.48 -4.84
N VAL A 251 3.61 6.27 -3.81
CA VAL A 251 4.58 6.95 -2.93
C VAL A 251 5.59 5.97 -2.36
N ARG A 252 5.13 4.78 -1.95
CA ARG A 252 5.98 3.72 -1.41
C ARG A 252 7.01 3.23 -2.43
N SER A 253 6.61 3.04 -3.67
CA SER A 253 7.50 2.67 -4.76
C SER A 253 8.50 3.80 -5.06
N ALA A 254 8.02 5.03 -5.16
CA ALA A 254 8.87 6.18 -5.45
C ALA A 254 9.94 6.41 -4.35
N SER A 255 9.55 6.36 -3.07
CA SER A 255 10.48 6.55 -1.96
C SER A 255 11.53 5.43 -1.88
N THR A 256 11.12 4.16 -2.02
CA THR A 256 12.07 3.03 -1.95
C THR A 256 12.97 2.95 -3.18
N SER A 257 12.48 3.28 -4.37
CA SER A 257 13.32 3.38 -5.57
C SER A 257 14.35 4.51 -5.44
N LYS A 258 13.94 5.69 -4.91
CA LYS A 258 14.87 6.79 -4.67
C LYS A 258 15.94 6.40 -3.65
N ALA A 259 15.57 5.71 -2.56
CA ALA A 259 16.52 5.23 -1.57
C ALA A 259 17.55 4.27 -2.21
N ASN A 260 17.10 3.35 -3.07
CA ASN A 260 17.97 2.43 -3.80
C ASN A 260 18.93 3.16 -4.75
N VAL A 261 18.44 4.13 -5.51
CA VAL A 261 19.29 4.97 -6.40
C VAL A 261 20.32 5.76 -5.60
N ASN A 262 20.01 6.16 -4.38
CA ASN A 262 20.93 6.84 -3.46
C ASN A 262 21.80 5.85 -2.65
N ASN A 263 21.95 4.60 -3.09
CA ASN A 263 22.80 3.56 -2.50
C ASN A 263 22.48 3.21 -1.04
N VAL A 264 21.23 3.41 -0.59
CA VAL A 264 20.80 2.88 0.72
C VAL A 264 20.78 1.35 0.66
N PRO A 265 21.41 0.65 1.63
CA PRO A 265 21.44 -0.82 1.63
C PRO A 265 20.04 -1.43 1.52
N ILE A 266 19.91 -2.48 0.71
CA ILE A 266 18.60 -3.16 0.49
C ILE A 266 18.02 -3.66 1.81
N SER A 267 18.85 -4.16 2.73
CA SER A 267 18.46 -4.56 4.09
C SER A 267 17.69 -3.47 4.83
N ASP A 268 18.16 -2.23 4.74
CA ASP A 268 17.55 -1.08 5.42
C ASP A 268 16.26 -0.66 4.72
N ILE A 269 16.24 -0.68 3.39
CA ILE A 269 15.02 -0.44 2.61
C ILE A 269 13.94 -1.46 2.99
N LEU A 270 14.30 -2.74 3.10
CA LEU A 270 13.38 -3.82 3.49
C LEU A 270 12.86 -3.60 4.92
N LYS A 271 13.75 -3.25 5.85
CA LYS A 271 13.42 -2.98 7.25
C LYS A 271 12.43 -1.83 7.37
N VAL A 272 12.74 -0.68 6.79
CA VAL A 272 11.86 0.53 6.80
C VAL A 272 10.53 0.23 6.13
N ALA A 273 10.54 -0.43 4.99
CA ALA A 273 9.33 -0.79 4.28
C ALA A 273 8.54 -1.94 4.94
N GLY A 274 9.11 -2.66 5.92
CA GLY A 274 8.49 -3.82 6.55
C GLY A 274 8.29 -5.00 5.58
N TRP A 275 9.25 -5.24 4.70
CA TRP A 275 9.29 -6.41 3.82
C TRP A 275 10.22 -7.48 4.37
N THR A 276 9.83 -8.73 4.19
CA THR A 276 10.63 -9.90 4.61
C THR A 276 11.45 -10.49 3.49
N ASN A 277 11.22 -10.07 2.23
CA ASN A 277 11.84 -10.67 1.05
C ASN A 277 12.23 -9.58 0.03
N ALA A 278 13.49 -9.62 -0.40
CA ALA A 278 14.05 -8.74 -1.43
C ALA A 278 13.36 -8.92 -2.80
N VAL A 279 12.88 -10.12 -3.13
CA VAL A 279 12.12 -10.38 -4.36
C VAL A 279 10.87 -9.51 -4.46
N THR A 280 10.20 -9.26 -3.33
CA THR A 280 9.04 -8.35 -3.30
C THR A 280 9.42 -6.93 -3.66
N PHE A 281 10.57 -6.44 -3.18
CA PHE A 281 11.08 -5.12 -3.54
C PHE A 281 11.46 -5.08 -5.01
N ALA A 282 12.31 -6.02 -5.48
CA ALA A 282 12.79 -6.06 -6.85
C ALA A 282 11.63 -6.12 -7.87
N HIS A 283 10.64 -6.97 -7.62
CA HIS A 283 9.54 -7.19 -8.56
C HIS A 283 8.51 -6.05 -8.61
N PHE A 284 8.16 -5.49 -7.44
CA PHE A 284 6.99 -4.62 -7.34
C PHE A 284 7.31 -3.17 -7.03
N TYR A 285 8.48 -2.88 -6.45
CA TYR A 285 8.77 -1.56 -5.89
C TYR A 285 10.08 -0.95 -6.37
N ASN A 286 11.04 -1.72 -6.88
CA ASN A 286 12.24 -1.19 -7.52
C ASN A 286 11.86 -0.75 -8.94
N LYS A 287 11.49 0.52 -9.10
CA LYS A 287 11.03 1.11 -10.34
C LYS A 287 12.00 2.18 -10.81
N THR A 288 12.24 2.26 -12.09
CA THR A 288 13.04 3.35 -12.69
C THR A 288 12.30 4.68 -12.57
N VAL A 289 13.06 5.73 -12.24
CA VAL A 289 12.59 7.11 -12.18
C VAL A 289 12.83 7.74 -13.54
N LYS A 290 12.06 7.47 -14.54
CA LYS A 290 12.20 7.83 -15.94
C LYS A 290 12.88 6.77 -16.83
N ASP A 291 12.56 6.93 -18.10
CA ASP A 291 12.91 6.16 -19.27
C ASP A 291 14.36 5.64 -19.28
N ALA A 292 14.62 4.57 -18.52
CA ALA A 292 15.90 3.87 -18.59
C ALA A 292 16.18 3.40 -20.01
N GLY A 293 15.13 3.23 -20.83
CA GLY A 293 15.23 2.94 -22.25
C GLY A 293 15.81 4.11 -23.04
N ALA A 294 15.40 5.33 -22.75
CA ALA A 294 15.93 6.51 -23.41
C ALA A 294 17.38 6.81 -22.98
N GLU A 295 17.69 6.67 -21.68
CA GLU A 295 19.07 6.82 -21.19
C GLU A 295 19.98 5.73 -21.74
N PHE A 296 19.52 4.47 -21.75
CA PHE A 296 20.28 3.35 -22.34
C PHE A 296 20.49 3.56 -23.83
N SER A 297 19.46 3.91 -24.59
CA SER A 297 19.56 4.18 -26.02
C SER A 297 20.49 5.36 -26.30
N SER A 298 20.40 6.44 -25.53
CA SER A 298 21.28 7.60 -25.63
C SER A 298 22.74 7.22 -25.33
N ALA A 299 22.97 6.42 -24.28
CA ALA A 299 24.32 5.97 -23.95
C ALA A 299 24.94 5.05 -25.01
N ILE A 300 24.12 4.20 -25.66
CA ILE A 300 24.59 3.32 -26.75
C ILE A 300 24.82 4.11 -28.06
N LEU A 301 23.97 5.13 -28.31
CA LEU A 301 24.03 5.91 -29.55
C LEU A 301 24.99 7.09 -29.44
N SER A 302 25.48 7.45 -28.25
CA SER A 302 26.54 8.43 -28.10
C SER A 302 27.85 7.85 -28.63
N THR A 303 28.27 8.25 -29.82
CA THR A 303 29.61 8.01 -30.33
C THR A 303 30.60 8.85 -29.52
N THR A 304 31.52 8.22 -28.81
CA THR A 304 32.72 8.88 -28.33
C THR A 304 33.55 9.24 -29.58
N GLU A 305 33.43 10.48 -30.04
CA GLU A 305 34.43 11.04 -30.92
C GLU A 305 35.72 11.14 -30.09
N THR A 306 36.66 10.24 -30.37
CA THR A 306 38.07 10.29 -29.90
C THR A 306 38.84 11.27 -30.74
#